data_66d8c68d4934dccc13191fb10aae9aa4
#
_entry.id   66d8c68d4934dccc13191fb10aae9aa4
#
_cell.length_a   1.000
_cell.length_b   1.000
_cell.length_c   1.000
_cell.angle_alpha   90.00
_cell.angle_beta   90.00
_cell.angle_gamma   90.00
#
_symmetry.space_group_name_H-M   'P 1'
#
loop_
_entity.id
_entity.type
_entity.pdbx_description
1 polymer ?
#
loop_
_entity_poly.entity_id
_entity_poly.type
_entity_poly.pdbx_seq_one_letter_code
_entity_poly.pdbx_strand_id
1 'polypeptide(L)'
;MEDIVIVSAARTAVGKFGGSLAKTPATELGSIVIKGLLARTGLPTDAIGEVIMGQVLAAGCGQNPARQAMMKAGVAKETPALTINAV
;
A
#
# COMPACT_ATOMS: atom_id res chain seq x y z
N MET A 1 -26.97 -5.33 -11.75
CA MET A 1 -26.05 -5.38 -10.59
C MET A 1 -24.63 -5.51 -11.09
N GLU A 2 -23.73 -4.68 -10.58
CA GLU A 2 -22.33 -4.78 -10.92
C GLU A 2 -21.67 -5.89 -10.13
N ASP A 3 -20.77 -6.62 -10.77
CA ASP A 3 -19.96 -7.62 -10.09
C ASP A 3 -18.79 -6.96 -9.40
N ILE A 4 -18.50 -7.40 -8.19
CA ILE A 4 -17.31 -6.96 -7.44
C ILE A 4 -16.30 -8.08 -7.54
N VAL A 5 -15.12 -7.76 -8.05
CA VAL A 5 -14.09 -8.77 -8.34
C VAL A 5 -12.74 -8.35 -7.77
N ILE A 6 -11.87 -9.34 -7.56
CA ILE A 6 -10.45 -9.12 -7.24
C ILE A 6 -9.69 -9.14 -8.56
N VAL A 7 -9.02 -8.05 -8.88
CA VAL A 7 -8.32 -7.90 -10.16
C VAL A 7 -6.89 -8.41 -10.08
N SER A 8 -6.20 -8.21 -8.95
CA SER A 8 -4.82 -8.65 -8.80
C SER A 8 -4.46 -8.73 -7.32
N ALA A 9 -3.37 -9.43 -7.03
CA ALA A 9 -2.84 -9.56 -5.68
C ALA A 9 -1.32 -9.62 -5.74
N ALA A 10 -0.66 -9.11 -4.69
CA ALA A 10 0.79 -9.13 -4.59
C ALA A 10 1.21 -8.99 -3.13
N ARG A 11 2.42 -9.42 -2.83
CA ARG A 11 3.05 -9.20 -1.53
C ARG A 11 4.55 -9.06 -1.71
N THR A 12 5.20 -8.47 -0.71
CA THR A 12 6.65 -8.55 -0.58
C THR A 12 7.03 -9.85 0.11
N ALA A 13 8.32 -10.13 0.18
CA ALA A 13 8.82 -11.22 1.03
C ALA A 13 8.48 -10.92 2.50
N VAL A 14 8.29 -11.98 3.28
CA VAL A 14 8.17 -11.87 4.72
C VAL A 14 9.59 -11.96 5.29
N GLY A 15 10.03 -10.89 5.94
CA GLY A 15 11.37 -10.83 6.53
C GLY A 15 11.44 -11.51 7.88
N LYS A 16 12.65 -11.52 8.45
CA LYS A 16 12.89 -11.99 9.81
C LYS A 16 13.48 -10.85 10.64
N PHE A 17 13.40 -10.96 11.95
CA PHE A 17 13.96 -9.97 12.86
C PHE A 17 15.47 -9.78 12.56
N GLY A 18 15.85 -8.52 12.34
CA GLY A 18 17.23 -8.18 11.99
C GLY A 18 17.66 -8.60 10.59
N GLY A 19 16.74 -9.09 9.75
CA GLY A 19 17.04 -9.55 8.40
C GLY A 19 17.12 -8.46 7.36
N SER A 20 17.02 -8.85 6.09
CA SER A 20 17.25 -7.93 4.95
C SER A 20 16.24 -6.77 4.86
N LEU A 21 15.06 -6.93 5.43
CA LEU A 21 14.02 -5.88 5.42
C LEU A 21 14.01 -5.04 6.71
N ALA A 22 14.95 -5.26 7.63
CA ALA A 22 14.93 -4.63 8.95
C ALA A 22 14.94 -3.10 8.91
N LYS A 23 15.57 -2.49 7.90
CA LYS A 23 15.68 -1.05 7.74
C LYS A 23 14.71 -0.47 6.70
N THR A 24 13.85 -1.29 6.14
CA THR A 24 12.89 -0.84 5.12
C THR A 24 11.61 -0.40 5.81
N PRO A 25 11.22 0.89 5.71
CA PRO A 25 9.98 1.36 6.32
C PRO A 25 8.75 0.66 5.75
N ALA A 26 7.72 0.50 6.57
CA ALA A 26 6.46 -0.13 6.14
C ALA A 26 5.84 0.60 4.93
N THR A 27 5.93 1.93 4.91
CA THR A 27 5.41 2.74 3.80
C THR A 27 6.13 2.43 2.50
N GLU A 28 7.43 2.12 2.55
CA GLU A 28 8.19 1.71 1.38
C GLU A 28 7.73 0.34 0.87
N LEU A 29 7.55 -0.62 1.77
CA LEU A 29 7.02 -1.93 1.40
C LEU A 29 5.63 -1.80 0.78
N GLY A 30 4.78 -0.98 1.37
CA GLY A 30 3.45 -0.71 0.83
C GLY A 30 3.50 -0.09 -0.56
N SER A 31 4.40 0.85 -0.80
CA SER A 31 4.54 1.48 -2.11
C SER A 31 4.98 0.48 -3.17
N ILE A 32 5.87 -0.43 -2.82
CA ILE A 32 6.35 -1.48 -3.74
C ILE A 32 5.19 -2.37 -4.17
N VAL A 33 4.35 -2.79 -3.22
CA VAL A 33 3.17 -3.61 -3.50
C VAL A 33 2.20 -2.88 -4.41
N ILE A 34 1.89 -1.62 -4.11
CA ILE A 34 0.96 -0.83 -4.92
C ILE A 34 1.51 -0.65 -6.35
N LYS A 35 2.79 -0.31 -6.48
CA LYS A 35 3.43 -0.20 -7.80
C LYS A 35 3.33 -1.51 -8.58
N GLY A 36 3.59 -2.63 -7.91
CA GLY A 36 3.50 -3.94 -8.54
C GLY A 36 2.09 -4.25 -9.04
N LEU A 37 1.07 -3.91 -8.27
CA LEU A 37 -0.32 -4.10 -8.66
C LEU A 37 -0.70 -3.23 -9.85
N LEU A 38 -0.29 -1.97 -9.85
CA LEU A 38 -0.55 -1.06 -10.97
C LEU A 38 0.14 -1.54 -12.25
N ALA A 39 1.36 -2.03 -12.13
CA ALA A 39 2.09 -2.56 -13.28
C ALA A 39 1.42 -3.81 -13.86
N ARG A 40 0.94 -4.71 -12.99
CA ARG A 40 0.29 -5.96 -13.43
C ARG A 40 -1.06 -5.72 -14.09
N THR A 41 -1.82 -4.76 -13.57
CA THR A 41 -3.18 -4.51 -14.04
C THR A 41 -3.24 -3.55 -15.21
N GLY A 42 -2.21 -2.70 -15.36
CA GLY A 42 -2.23 -1.63 -16.35
C GLY A 42 -3.24 -0.52 -16.05
N LEU A 43 -3.79 -0.48 -14.84
CA LEU A 43 -4.74 0.56 -14.46
C LEU A 43 -4.04 1.92 -14.37
N PRO A 44 -4.69 2.99 -14.85
CA PRO A 44 -4.17 4.33 -14.65
C PRO A 44 -4.20 4.71 -13.16
N THR A 45 -3.27 5.55 -12.73
CA THR A 45 -3.12 5.91 -11.31
C THR A 45 -4.32 6.67 -10.75
N ASP A 46 -5.12 7.29 -11.62
CA ASP A 46 -6.32 8.02 -11.21
C ASP A 46 -7.59 7.14 -11.22
N ALA A 47 -7.47 5.87 -11.58
CA ALA A 47 -8.59 4.92 -11.54
C ALA A 47 -8.81 4.32 -10.15
N ILE A 48 -7.92 4.61 -9.19
CA ILE A 48 -8.00 4.09 -7.84
C ILE A 48 -8.97 4.97 -7.03
N GLY A 49 -10.04 4.37 -6.54
CA GLY A 49 -11.05 5.11 -5.77
C GLY A 49 -10.66 5.34 -4.31
N GLU A 50 -9.93 4.40 -3.71
CA GLU A 50 -9.53 4.49 -2.32
C GLU A 50 -8.38 3.53 -2.04
N VAL A 51 -7.48 3.91 -1.12
CA VAL A 51 -6.42 3.02 -0.62
C VAL A 51 -6.65 2.77 0.85
N ILE A 52 -6.76 1.49 1.23
CA ILE A 52 -6.92 1.09 2.62
C ILE A 52 -5.78 0.13 2.97
N MET A 53 -4.99 0.51 3.98
CA MET A 53 -3.84 -0.29 4.42
C MET A 53 -3.93 -0.54 5.91
N GLY A 54 -3.49 -1.72 6.34
CA GLY A 54 -3.42 -2.07 7.74
C GLY A 54 -2.02 -1.85 8.30
N GLN A 55 -1.93 -1.23 9.47
CA GLN A 55 -0.67 -1.12 10.20
C GLN A 55 -0.96 -1.04 11.68
N VAL A 56 -0.50 -2.02 12.44
CA VAL A 56 -0.77 -2.12 13.87
C VAL A 56 0.15 -1.20 14.67
N LEU A 57 1.43 -1.20 14.37
CA LEU A 57 2.45 -0.41 15.08
C LEU A 57 2.84 0.80 14.23
N ALA A 58 2.08 1.87 14.35
CA ALA A 58 2.25 3.06 13.53
C ALA A 58 3.20 4.11 14.14
N ALA A 59 3.67 3.90 15.36
CA ALA A 59 4.57 4.87 16.03
C ALA A 59 5.83 5.10 15.19
N GLY A 60 6.21 6.36 15.01
CA GLY A 60 7.40 6.71 14.24
C GLY A 60 7.23 6.63 12.72
N CYS A 61 6.03 6.30 12.22
CA CYS A 61 5.80 6.16 10.77
C CYS A 61 5.24 7.42 10.11
N GLY A 62 5.06 8.50 10.88
CA GLY A 62 4.51 9.73 10.34
C GLY A 62 3.00 9.69 10.21
N GLN A 63 2.46 10.65 9.47
CA GLN A 63 1.01 10.77 9.28
C GLN A 63 0.53 9.83 8.20
N ASN A 64 -0.59 9.16 8.46
CA ASN A 64 -1.31 8.32 7.50
C ASN A 64 -0.38 7.47 6.61
N PRO A 65 0.17 6.38 7.14
CA PRO A 65 1.08 5.53 6.35
C PRO A 65 0.50 5.02 5.03
N ALA A 66 -0.81 4.77 4.97
CA ALA A 66 -1.47 4.39 3.71
C ALA A 66 -1.31 5.49 2.66
N ARG A 67 -1.50 6.75 3.06
CA ARG A 67 -1.30 7.89 2.16
C ARG A 67 0.15 7.98 1.69
N GLN A 68 1.10 7.80 2.61
CA GLN A 68 2.51 7.81 2.24
C GLN A 68 2.83 6.73 1.21
N ALA A 69 2.33 5.52 1.42
CA ALA A 69 2.56 4.41 0.50
C ALA A 69 1.98 4.69 -0.88
N MET A 70 0.74 5.20 -0.94
CA MET A 70 0.10 5.50 -2.22
C MET A 70 0.79 6.65 -2.97
N MET A 71 1.23 7.68 -2.27
CA MET A 71 1.93 8.80 -2.88
C MET A 71 3.28 8.37 -3.44
N LYS A 72 4.02 7.55 -2.71
CA LYS A 72 5.29 6.98 -3.18
C LYS A 72 5.09 6.08 -4.39
N ALA A 73 3.95 5.43 -4.49
CA ALA A 73 3.62 4.55 -5.61
C ALA A 73 3.12 5.29 -6.85
N GLY A 74 2.84 6.57 -6.72
CA GLY A 74 2.37 7.39 -7.84
C GLY A 74 0.87 7.39 -8.04
N VAL A 75 0.08 6.92 -7.07
CA VAL A 75 -1.38 7.02 -7.13
C VAL A 75 -1.79 8.51 -7.10
N ALA A 76 -2.86 8.85 -7.79
CA ALA A 76 -3.32 10.23 -7.89
C ALA A 76 -3.53 10.85 -6.50
N LYS A 77 -3.09 12.08 -6.32
CA LYS A 77 -3.16 12.77 -5.02
C LYS A 77 -4.59 12.98 -4.52
N GLU A 78 -5.57 12.94 -5.40
CA GLU A 78 -6.99 13.10 -5.08
C GLU A 78 -7.59 11.83 -4.46
N THR A 79 -6.90 10.71 -4.56
CA THR A 79 -7.39 9.43 -4.01
C THR A 79 -7.31 9.45 -2.49
N PRO A 80 -8.41 9.20 -1.78
CA PRO A 80 -8.36 9.13 -0.33
C PRO A 80 -7.65 7.87 0.17
N ALA A 81 -7.05 7.96 1.34
CA ALA A 81 -6.36 6.83 1.97
C ALA A 81 -6.75 6.71 3.43
N LEU A 82 -6.88 5.48 3.88
CA LEU A 82 -7.25 5.15 5.25
C LEU A 82 -6.26 4.12 5.80
N THR A 83 -5.68 4.42 6.96
CA THR A 83 -4.82 3.47 7.68
C THR A 83 -5.60 2.93 8.87
N ILE A 84 -5.67 1.61 9.00
CA ILE A 84 -6.37 0.95 10.10
C ILE A 84 -5.41 0.07 10.89
N ASN A 85 -5.70 -0.13 12.16
CA ASN A 85 -4.87 -0.98 13.01
C ASN A 85 -5.63 -2.15 13.62
N ALA A 86 -6.59 -2.67 12.87
CA ALA A 86 -7.32 -3.85 13.29
C ALA A 86 -6.39 -5.06 13.41
N VAL A 87 -6.29 -5.62 14.60
CA VAL A 87 -5.42 -6.78 14.90
C VAL A 87 -6.21 -8.07 14.81
#